data_19ba7e1c46e08efe6c8059d8e48c5249
#
_entry.id   19ba7e1c46e08efe6c8059d8e48c5249
#
_cell.length_a   1.000
_cell.length_b   1.000
_cell.length_c   1.000
_cell.angle_alpha   90.00
_cell.angle_beta   90.00
_cell.angle_gamma   90.00
#
_symmetry.space_group_name_H-M   'P 1'
#
loop_
_entity.id
_entity.type
_entity.pdbx_description
1 polymer ?
#
loop_
_entity_poly.entity_id
_entity_poly.type
_entity_poly.pdbx_seq_one_letter_code
_entity_poly.pdbx_strand_id
1 'polypeptide(L)'
;KIDKPGADSTRVVNELLQYEIVAESLGGDTQIIEVSAKTRQGLDNLVDAILLQAEMLDLRANPDRSADGVVIEAKLDKGRGPVATVLVKRGTLKRGDVVVAGASWGRVRALLDERNAQLTEAGPATPVEILGLDEAPSPGDAFAAVENEARARELTDHRERKRRDLAVSPVAAVSLSDMMSKLQTNKLKELPLILKSDVQGSGEAIIGSLDKMATDEVRARVILSGVGGITESDVTLAKGAGAPIIGFNVRASKQARELAEREGVEIRYYAVIYDLLDDLKGVLSGLLSPIQRETFLGNAEVLQVFDISKVGRIAGCRVTEGVVRRGARVRIVRDDVVVLELGTLQTLKRFKDDVAEVTNGYECGMHFQGFQDIKVGDLIECFNLEEVARTLD
;
A
#
# COMPACT_ATOMS: atom_id res chain seq x y z
N LYS A 1 15.92 -14.14 -14.33
CA LYS A 1 17.02 -13.26 -13.83
C LYS A 1 18.07 -14.06 -13.07
N ILE A 2 18.48 -15.22 -13.62
CA ILE A 2 19.48 -16.13 -12.99
C ILE A 2 20.88 -15.50 -12.86
N ASP A 3 21.12 -14.37 -13.54
CA ASP A 3 22.34 -13.58 -13.48
C ASP A 3 22.47 -12.73 -12.20
N LYS A 4 21.42 -12.61 -11.39
CA LYS A 4 21.49 -11.83 -10.16
C LYS A 4 22.17 -12.60 -9.03
N PRO A 5 23.02 -11.95 -8.21
CA PRO A 5 23.56 -12.57 -7.00
C PRO A 5 22.40 -12.91 -6.05
N GLY A 6 22.34 -14.16 -5.60
CA GLY A 6 21.24 -14.68 -4.76
C GLY A 6 20.03 -15.21 -5.53
N ALA A 7 20.09 -15.33 -6.87
CA ALA A 7 19.08 -16.05 -7.62
C ALA A 7 19.13 -17.55 -7.23
N ASP A 8 18.00 -18.07 -6.76
CA ASP A 8 17.81 -19.47 -6.37
C ASP A 8 16.57 -20.03 -7.06
N SER A 9 16.79 -20.78 -8.13
CA SER A 9 15.72 -21.43 -8.90
C SER A 9 15.03 -22.54 -8.10
N THR A 10 15.78 -23.26 -7.28
CA THR A 10 15.22 -24.35 -6.46
C THR A 10 14.21 -23.81 -5.45
N ARG A 11 14.52 -22.68 -4.83
CA ARG A 11 13.58 -22.01 -3.93
C ARG A 11 12.29 -21.62 -4.63
N VAL A 12 12.39 -21.03 -5.82
CA VAL A 12 11.20 -20.63 -6.62
C VAL A 12 10.36 -21.84 -7.00
N VAL A 13 10.99 -22.93 -7.43
CA VAL A 13 10.29 -24.21 -7.75
C VAL A 13 9.54 -24.73 -6.52
N ASN A 14 10.17 -24.74 -5.35
CA ASN A 14 9.53 -25.18 -4.11
C ASN A 14 8.38 -24.26 -3.68
N GLU A 15 8.52 -22.96 -3.86
CA GLU A 15 7.44 -21.99 -3.58
C GLU A 15 6.23 -22.20 -4.52
N LEU A 16 6.46 -22.56 -5.78
CA LEU A 16 5.40 -22.85 -6.75
C LEU A 16 4.56 -24.08 -6.38
N LEU A 17 5.12 -25.06 -5.64
CA LEU A 17 4.36 -26.22 -5.13
C LEU A 17 3.21 -25.79 -4.19
N GLN A 18 3.33 -24.69 -3.47
CA GLN A 18 2.27 -24.16 -2.61
C GLN A 18 1.04 -23.70 -3.42
N TYR A 19 1.23 -23.44 -4.70
CA TYR A 19 0.18 -23.04 -5.65
C TYR A 19 -0.24 -24.21 -6.58
N GLU A 20 0.08 -25.44 -6.20
CA GLU A 20 -0.23 -26.65 -6.98
C GLU A 20 0.44 -26.68 -8.36
N ILE A 21 1.49 -25.87 -8.59
CA ILE A 21 2.28 -25.87 -9.82
C ILE A 21 3.47 -26.82 -9.61
N VAL A 22 3.39 -28.00 -10.23
CA VAL A 22 4.43 -29.03 -10.11
C VAL A 22 5.30 -28.99 -11.36
N ALA A 23 6.61 -28.80 -11.14
CA ALA A 23 7.59 -28.80 -12.21
C ALA A 23 7.76 -30.20 -12.84
N GLU A 24 8.09 -30.26 -14.13
CA GLU A 24 8.39 -31.51 -14.85
C GLU A 24 9.55 -32.28 -14.15
N SER A 25 10.55 -31.58 -13.62
CA SER A 25 11.65 -32.16 -12.83
C SER A 25 11.19 -32.86 -11.54
N LEU A 26 9.99 -32.55 -11.06
CA LEU A 26 9.35 -33.14 -9.88
C LEU A 26 8.20 -34.10 -10.24
N GLY A 27 8.08 -34.47 -11.53
CA GLY A 27 7.04 -35.37 -12.04
C GLY A 27 5.71 -34.69 -12.40
N GLY A 28 5.68 -33.38 -12.52
CA GLY A 28 4.51 -32.61 -12.99
C GLY A 28 4.55 -32.33 -14.49
N ASP A 29 3.62 -31.49 -14.94
CA ASP A 29 3.43 -31.15 -16.35
C ASP A 29 3.94 -29.72 -16.70
N THR A 30 4.47 -29.00 -15.74
CA THR A 30 4.91 -27.61 -15.94
C THR A 30 6.39 -27.54 -16.28
N GLN A 31 6.73 -27.05 -17.47
CA GLN A 31 8.12 -26.79 -17.85
C GLN A 31 8.63 -25.53 -17.17
N ILE A 32 9.80 -25.63 -16.54
CA ILE A 32 10.48 -24.50 -15.89
C ILE A 32 11.79 -24.23 -16.61
N ILE A 33 11.93 -23.02 -17.16
CA ILE A 33 13.10 -22.64 -17.96
C ILE A 33 13.80 -21.47 -17.29
N GLU A 34 15.06 -21.67 -16.95
CA GLU A 34 15.89 -20.67 -16.33
C GLU A 34 16.45 -19.71 -17.38
N VAL A 35 16.20 -18.42 -17.19
CA VAL A 35 16.58 -17.40 -18.18
C VAL A 35 17.24 -16.17 -17.56
N SER A 36 18.14 -15.53 -18.32
CA SER A 36 18.61 -14.19 -18.08
C SER A 36 18.45 -13.34 -19.33
N ALA A 37 17.62 -12.30 -19.25
CA ALA A 37 17.47 -11.33 -20.33
C ALA A 37 18.75 -10.52 -20.57
N LYS A 38 19.55 -10.27 -19.51
CA LYS A 38 20.80 -9.51 -19.59
C LYS A 38 21.90 -10.27 -20.32
N THR A 39 22.10 -11.54 -19.98
CA THR A 39 23.14 -12.39 -20.61
C THR A 39 22.62 -13.16 -21.83
N ARG A 40 21.31 -13.13 -22.08
CA ARG A 40 20.57 -13.91 -23.10
C ARG A 40 20.63 -15.43 -22.90
N GLN A 41 21.07 -15.87 -21.72
CA GLN A 41 21.13 -17.29 -21.40
C GLN A 41 19.72 -17.88 -21.31
N GLY A 42 19.52 -19.05 -21.94
CA GLY A 42 18.26 -19.80 -21.89
C GLY A 42 17.09 -19.24 -22.71
N LEU A 43 17.29 -18.10 -23.44
CA LEU A 43 16.20 -17.50 -24.23
C LEU A 43 15.79 -18.38 -25.40
N ASP A 44 16.72 -19.02 -26.06
CA ASP A 44 16.41 -19.92 -27.20
C ASP A 44 15.60 -21.14 -26.68
N ASN A 45 16.00 -21.75 -25.58
CA ASN A 45 15.26 -22.84 -24.96
C ASN A 45 13.83 -22.40 -24.55
N LEU A 46 13.67 -21.17 -24.06
CA LEU A 46 12.36 -20.61 -23.72
C LEU A 46 11.47 -20.49 -24.97
N VAL A 47 12.03 -20.00 -26.09
CA VAL A 47 11.31 -19.89 -27.36
C VAL A 47 10.90 -21.27 -27.87
N ASP A 48 11.81 -22.24 -27.88
CA ASP A 48 11.54 -23.62 -28.30
C ASP A 48 10.44 -24.27 -27.47
N ALA A 49 10.47 -24.08 -26.14
CA ALA A 49 9.44 -24.61 -25.25
C ALA A 49 8.06 -23.95 -25.50
N ILE A 50 8.01 -22.62 -25.76
CA ILE A 50 6.77 -21.93 -26.11
C ILE A 50 6.22 -22.45 -27.42
N LEU A 51 7.06 -22.65 -28.45
CA LEU A 51 6.65 -23.18 -29.74
C LEU A 51 6.10 -24.61 -29.62
N LEU A 52 6.80 -25.47 -28.89
CA LEU A 52 6.35 -26.83 -28.63
C LEU A 52 5.00 -26.86 -27.90
N GLN A 53 4.83 -26.04 -26.87
CA GLN A 53 3.57 -25.94 -26.14
C GLN A 53 2.44 -25.40 -27.02
N ALA A 54 2.71 -24.42 -27.87
CA ALA A 54 1.74 -23.88 -28.82
C ALA A 54 1.30 -24.95 -29.87
N GLU A 55 2.22 -25.76 -30.36
CA GLU A 55 1.94 -26.87 -31.27
C GLU A 55 1.05 -27.95 -30.61
N MET A 56 1.38 -28.32 -29.40
CA MET A 56 0.57 -29.30 -28.63
C MET A 56 -0.86 -28.83 -28.37
N LEU A 57 -1.05 -27.52 -28.15
CA LEU A 57 -2.38 -26.94 -27.89
C LEU A 57 -3.23 -26.76 -29.14
N ASP A 58 -2.69 -26.86 -30.35
CA ASP A 58 -3.37 -26.69 -31.64
C ASP A 58 -4.34 -25.47 -31.65
N LEU A 59 -3.82 -24.30 -31.21
CA LEU A 59 -4.62 -23.10 -31.03
C LEU A 59 -5.11 -22.58 -32.38
N ARG A 60 -6.43 -22.52 -32.57
CA ARG A 60 -7.08 -22.06 -33.81
C ARG A 60 -7.97 -20.86 -33.54
N ALA A 61 -8.03 -19.94 -34.50
CA ALA A 61 -8.94 -18.81 -34.51
C ALA A 61 -9.50 -18.56 -35.90
N ASN A 62 -10.75 -18.06 -35.97
CA ASN A 62 -11.38 -17.69 -37.24
C ASN A 62 -11.05 -16.22 -37.57
N PRO A 63 -10.32 -15.91 -38.66
CA PRO A 63 -10.06 -14.55 -39.09
C PRO A 63 -11.25 -13.88 -39.81
N ASP A 64 -12.16 -14.68 -40.37
CA ASP A 64 -13.24 -14.19 -41.25
C ASP A 64 -14.49 -13.79 -40.47
N ARG A 65 -14.34 -12.97 -39.46
CA ARG A 65 -15.42 -12.41 -38.64
C ARG A 65 -15.04 -11.04 -38.07
N SER A 66 -15.99 -10.34 -37.46
CA SER A 66 -15.72 -9.11 -36.72
C SER A 66 -14.68 -9.36 -35.63
N ALA A 67 -13.71 -8.46 -35.48
CA ALA A 67 -12.66 -8.58 -34.52
C ALA A 67 -13.20 -8.52 -33.08
N ASP A 68 -12.68 -9.40 -32.23
CA ASP A 68 -12.83 -9.32 -30.79
C ASP A 68 -11.50 -9.67 -30.07
N GLY A 69 -11.37 -9.24 -28.84
CA GLY A 69 -10.14 -9.48 -28.08
C GLY A 69 -10.16 -8.79 -26.72
N VAL A 70 -8.97 -8.42 -26.26
CA VAL A 70 -8.77 -7.85 -24.93
C VAL A 70 -7.85 -6.63 -24.99
N VAL A 71 -8.13 -5.63 -24.16
CA VAL A 71 -7.25 -4.49 -23.93
C VAL A 71 -6.11 -4.93 -23.03
N ILE A 72 -4.86 -4.78 -23.48
CA ILE A 72 -3.67 -5.07 -22.70
C ILE A 72 -3.31 -3.87 -21.85
N GLU A 73 -3.34 -2.68 -22.47
CA GLU A 73 -2.91 -1.43 -21.85
C GLU A 73 -3.60 -0.24 -22.54
N ALA A 74 -3.78 0.85 -21.82
CA ALA A 74 -4.24 2.11 -22.39
C ALA A 74 -3.50 3.30 -21.77
N LYS A 75 -3.27 4.31 -22.59
CA LYS A 75 -2.58 5.55 -22.20
C LYS A 75 -3.21 6.76 -22.91
N LEU A 76 -2.99 7.92 -22.33
CA LEU A 76 -3.35 9.20 -22.93
C LEU A 76 -2.10 9.85 -23.52
N ASP A 77 -1.98 9.81 -24.84
CA ASP A 77 -0.87 10.44 -25.57
C ASP A 77 -1.19 11.91 -25.87
N LYS A 78 -0.21 12.80 -25.61
CA LYS A 78 -0.40 14.25 -25.75
C LYS A 78 -0.73 14.73 -27.18
N GLY A 79 -0.34 13.96 -28.20
CA GLY A 79 -0.56 14.32 -29.60
C GLY A 79 -1.62 13.47 -30.29
N ARG A 80 -1.76 12.23 -29.86
CA ARG A 80 -2.62 11.22 -30.50
C ARG A 80 -3.96 10.99 -29.77
N GLY A 81 -4.09 11.52 -28.54
CA GLY A 81 -5.26 11.30 -27.68
C GLY A 81 -5.24 9.93 -26.99
N PRO A 82 -6.42 9.35 -26.69
CA PRO A 82 -6.50 8.02 -26.12
C PRO A 82 -5.93 6.97 -27.08
N VAL A 83 -5.01 6.15 -26.58
CA VAL A 83 -4.36 5.05 -27.30
C VAL A 83 -4.54 3.79 -26.47
N ALA A 84 -5.02 2.71 -27.10
CA ALA A 84 -5.16 1.42 -26.46
C ALA A 84 -4.35 0.35 -27.20
N THR A 85 -3.54 -0.41 -26.49
CA THR A 85 -2.91 -1.63 -27.00
C THR A 85 -3.87 -2.79 -26.76
N VAL A 86 -4.30 -3.44 -27.83
CA VAL A 86 -5.22 -4.58 -27.78
C VAL A 86 -4.58 -5.83 -28.37
N LEU A 87 -5.00 -6.99 -27.89
CA LEU A 87 -4.70 -8.27 -28.51
C LEU A 87 -5.94 -8.78 -29.19
N VAL A 88 -5.89 -8.89 -30.52
CA VAL A 88 -6.96 -9.50 -31.30
C VAL A 88 -6.96 -11.00 -31.02
N LYS A 89 -8.07 -11.53 -30.54
CA LYS A 89 -8.23 -12.97 -30.28
C LYS A 89 -8.87 -13.69 -31.46
N ARG A 90 -9.86 -13.08 -32.06
CA ARG A 90 -10.63 -13.65 -33.20
C ARG A 90 -11.02 -12.52 -34.13
N GLY A 91 -11.24 -12.89 -35.39
CA GLY A 91 -11.63 -11.93 -36.43
C GLY A 91 -10.46 -11.09 -36.93
N THR A 92 -10.73 -10.16 -37.82
CA THR A 92 -9.76 -9.22 -38.38
C THR A 92 -10.22 -7.79 -38.12
N LEU A 93 -9.39 -7.04 -37.40
CA LEU A 93 -9.60 -5.62 -37.13
C LEU A 93 -9.03 -4.78 -38.27
N LYS A 94 -9.84 -3.88 -38.83
CA LYS A 94 -9.45 -3.03 -39.94
C LYS A 94 -9.49 -1.55 -39.58
N ARG A 95 -8.69 -0.76 -40.25
CA ARG A 95 -8.79 0.69 -40.16
C ARG A 95 -10.18 1.13 -40.65
N GLY A 96 -10.83 2.00 -39.87
CA GLY A 96 -12.21 2.48 -40.18
C GLY A 96 -13.29 1.75 -39.38
N ASP A 97 -12.99 0.58 -38.81
CA ASP A 97 -13.95 -0.15 -37.97
C ASP A 97 -14.37 0.69 -36.76
N VAL A 98 -15.61 0.50 -36.36
CA VAL A 98 -16.10 1.03 -35.09
C VAL A 98 -15.90 -0.02 -34.02
N VAL A 99 -15.20 0.34 -32.94
CA VAL A 99 -14.86 -0.56 -31.86
C VAL A 99 -15.41 -0.07 -30.51
N VAL A 100 -15.75 -1.02 -29.66
CA VAL A 100 -16.13 -0.80 -28.28
C VAL A 100 -15.09 -1.53 -27.41
N ALA A 101 -14.52 -0.84 -26.43
CA ALA A 101 -13.55 -1.37 -25.47
C ALA A 101 -13.97 -0.95 -24.05
N GLY A 102 -14.47 -1.91 -23.25
CA GLY A 102 -15.04 -1.58 -21.96
C GLY A 102 -16.22 -0.62 -22.05
N ALA A 103 -16.13 0.54 -21.42
CA ALA A 103 -17.09 1.63 -21.50
C ALA A 103 -16.73 2.70 -22.56
N SER A 104 -15.60 2.54 -23.25
CA SER A 104 -15.15 3.45 -24.31
C SER A 104 -15.48 2.90 -25.69
N TRP A 105 -15.66 3.79 -26.65
CA TRP A 105 -15.89 3.42 -28.05
C TRP A 105 -15.14 4.39 -28.97
N GLY A 106 -15.04 4.03 -30.24
CA GLY A 106 -14.49 4.95 -31.24
C GLY A 106 -14.33 4.31 -32.60
N ARG A 107 -13.94 5.13 -33.58
CA ARG A 107 -13.61 4.67 -34.91
C ARG A 107 -12.09 4.54 -35.05
N VAL A 108 -11.62 3.37 -35.42
CA VAL A 108 -10.19 3.08 -35.64
C VAL A 108 -9.62 4.02 -36.71
N ARG A 109 -8.85 5.01 -36.30
CA ARG A 109 -8.18 5.97 -37.20
C ARG A 109 -6.88 5.39 -37.74
N ALA A 110 -6.14 4.69 -36.88
CA ALA A 110 -4.90 4.01 -37.23
C ALA A 110 -4.70 2.78 -36.37
N LEU A 111 -4.04 1.79 -36.96
CA LEU A 111 -3.50 0.60 -36.29
C LEU A 111 -1.98 0.69 -36.39
N LEU A 112 -1.28 0.51 -35.26
CA LEU A 112 0.17 0.56 -35.20
C LEU A 112 0.71 -0.74 -34.60
N ASP A 113 1.80 -1.23 -35.18
CA ASP A 113 2.54 -2.36 -34.62
C ASP A 113 3.48 -1.92 -33.46
N GLU A 114 4.25 -2.85 -32.93
CA GLU A 114 5.22 -2.61 -31.86
C GLU A 114 6.37 -1.68 -32.28
N ARG A 115 6.54 -1.41 -33.59
CA ARG A 115 7.55 -0.51 -34.15
C ARG A 115 6.97 0.84 -34.56
N ASN A 116 5.70 1.10 -34.21
CA ASN A 116 4.91 2.25 -34.67
C ASN A 116 4.71 2.32 -36.18
N ALA A 117 4.84 1.21 -36.90
CA ALA A 117 4.47 1.16 -38.33
C ALA A 117 2.95 1.00 -38.45
N GLN A 118 2.37 1.67 -39.47
CA GLN A 118 0.93 1.61 -39.73
C GLN A 118 0.56 0.28 -40.36
N LEU A 119 -0.44 -0.37 -39.79
CA LEU A 119 -1.06 -1.55 -40.33
C LEU A 119 -2.39 -1.19 -41.01
N THR A 120 -2.77 -1.92 -42.06
CA THR A 120 -4.08 -1.81 -42.68
C THR A 120 -5.11 -2.65 -41.95
N GLU A 121 -4.70 -3.81 -41.43
CA GLU A 121 -5.51 -4.77 -40.69
C GLU A 121 -4.66 -5.55 -39.68
N ALA A 122 -5.32 -6.11 -38.68
CA ALA A 122 -4.72 -6.96 -37.64
C ALA A 122 -5.58 -8.21 -37.47
N GLY A 123 -5.02 -9.37 -37.73
CA GLY A 123 -5.66 -10.67 -37.57
C GLY A 123 -5.55 -11.24 -36.16
N PRO A 124 -5.99 -12.50 -35.96
CA PRO A 124 -5.88 -13.18 -34.67
C PRO A 124 -4.43 -13.26 -34.15
N ALA A 125 -4.28 -13.23 -32.82
CA ALA A 125 -3.01 -13.26 -32.10
C ALA A 125 -2.08 -12.05 -32.38
N THR A 126 -2.59 -10.98 -32.99
CA THR A 126 -1.82 -9.77 -33.30
C THR A 126 -2.04 -8.72 -32.23
N PRO A 127 -0.98 -8.32 -31.49
CA PRO A 127 -1.03 -7.13 -30.64
C PRO A 127 -0.95 -5.87 -31.50
N VAL A 128 -1.80 -4.89 -31.25
CA VAL A 128 -1.86 -3.66 -32.04
C VAL A 128 -2.28 -2.46 -31.17
N GLU A 129 -1.63 -1.29 -31.38
CA GLU A 129 -2.12 -0.03 -30.83
C GLU A 129 -3.26 0.51 -31.71
N ILE A 130 -4.39 0.84 -31.07
CA ILE A 130 -5.55 1.46 -31.69
C ILE A 130 -5.59 2.95 -31.34
N LEU A 131 -5.76 3.79 -32.35
CA LEU A 131 -6.02 5.20 -32.19
C LEU A 131 -7.44 5.53 -32.66
N GLY A 132 -8.12 6.41 -31.91
CA GLY A 132 -9.44 6.91 -32.29
C GLY A 132 -10.56 6.59 -31.31
N LEU A 133 -10.22 6.03 -30.15
CA LEU A 133 -11.16 5.89 -29.05
C LEU A 133 -11.47 7.28 -28.42
N ASP A 134 -12.64 7.42 -27.82
CA ASP A 134 -13.06 8.62 -27.09
C ASP A 134 -12.36 8.76 -25.73
N GLU A 135 -12.19 7.64 -25.00
CA GLU A 135 -11.51 7.56 -23.73
C GLU A 135 -10.53 6.39 -23.69
N ALA A 136 -9.62 6.38 -22.72
CA ALA A 136 -8.72 5.26 -22.48
C ALA A 136 -9.49 4.13 -21.77
N PRO A 137 -9.66 2.94 -22.39
CA PRO A 137 -10.30 1.80 -21.74
C PRO A 137 -9.43 1.21 -20.63
N SER A 138 -10.02 0.37 -19.78
CA SER A 138 -9.28 -0.30 -18.71
C SER A 138 -8.54 -1.54 -19.25
N PRO A 139 -7.31 -1.82 -18.78
CA PRO A 139 -6.64 -3.09 -19.02
C PRO A 139 -7.54 -4.27 -18.62
N GLY A 140 -7.57 -5.31 -19.43
CA GLY A 140 -8.46 -6.45 -19.22
C GLY A 140 -9.87 -6.29 -19.80
N ASP A 141 -10.27 -5.10 -20.20
CA ASP A 141 -11.55 -4.89 -20.87
C ASP A 141 -11.64 -5.70 -22.18
N ALA A 142 -12.79 -6.30 -22.41
CA ALA A 142 -13.08 -6.89 -23.71
C ALA A 142 -13.30 -5.79 -24.75
N PHE A 143 -12.63 -5.91 -25.90
CA PHE A 143 -12.95 -5.09 -27.06
C PHE A 143 -13.63 -5.90 -28.16
N ALA A 144 -14.47 -5.25 -28.96
CA ALA A 144 -15.12 -5.84 -30.13
C ALA A 144 -15.40 -4.79 -31.17
N ALA A 145 -15.24 -5.17 -32.44
CA ALA A 145 -15.72 -4.39 -33.58
C ALA A 145 -17.24 -4.57 -33.72
N VAL A 146 -17.94 -3.45 -33.90
CA VAL A 146 -19.41 -3.38 -34.03
C VAL A 146 -19.80 -2.77 -35.38
N GLU A 147 -21.05 -3.02 -35.78
CA GLU A 147 -21.53 -2.64 -37.10
C GLU A 147 -21.58 -1.12 -37.34
N ASN A 148 -21.91 -0.36 -36.33
CA ASN A 148 -22.07 1.09 -36.42
C ASN A 148 -21.90 1.82 -35.11
N GLU A 149 -21.75 3.15 -35.15
CA GLU A 149 -21.56 4.02 -33.99
C GLU A 149 -22.78 4.06 -33.07
N ALA A 150 -23.99 3.92 -33.59
CA ALA A 150 -25.20 3.91 -32.76
C ALA A 150 -25.20 2.71 -31.82
N ARG A 151 -24.81 1.54 -32.34
CA ARG A 151 -24.67 0.32 -31.52
C ARG A 151 -23.55 0.43 -30.50
N ALA A 152 -22.43 1.08 -30.90
CA ALA A 152 -21.33 1.33 -30.00
C ALA A 152 -21.78 2.16 -28.78
N ARG A 153 -22.45 3.28 -29.03
CA ARG A 153 -22.99 4.17 -27.96
C ARG A 153 -23.98 3.46 -27.06
N GLU A 154 -24.92 2.73 -27.62
CA GLU A 154 -25.88 1.96 -26.81
C GLU A 154 -25.19 1.00 -25.84
N LEU A 155 -24.17 0.27 -26.30
CA LEU A 155 -23.41 -0.68 -25.50
C LEU A 155 -22.59 0.02 -24.40
N THR A 156 -21.92 1.13 -24.75
CA THR A 156 -21.12 1.88 -23.77
C THR A 156 -21.98 2.56 -22.70
N ASP A 157 -23.09 3.18 -23.09
CA ASP A 157 -24.05 3.80 -22.16
C ASP A 157 -24.60 2.77 -21.18
N HIS A 158 -24.95 1.56 -21.68
CA HIS A 158 -25.42 0.48 -20.82
C HIS A 158 -24.35 0.02 -19.83
N ARG A 159 -23.08 -0.15 -20.29
CA ARG A 159 -21.96 -0.56 -19.43
C ARG A 159 -21.63 0.50 -18.39
N GLU A 160 -21.67 1.78 -18.80
CA GLU A 160 -21.41 2.89 -17.89
C GLU A 160 -22.50 3.00 -16.80
N ARG A 161 -23.77 2.85 -17.15
CA ARG A 161 -24.88 2.79 -16.17
C ARG A 161 -24.66 1.66 -15.19
N LYS A 162 -24.39 0.45 -15.66
CA LYS A 162 -24.12 -0.71 -14.82
C LYS A 162 -22.93 -0.48 -13.88
N ARG A 163 -21.85 0.15 -14.36
CA ARG A 163 -20.68 0.51 -13.55
C ARG A 163 -21.04 1.53 -12.48
N ARG A 164 -21.83 2.55 -12.81
CA ARG A 164 -22.34 3.53 -11.85
C ARG A 164 -23.26 2.88 -10.81
N ASP A 165 -24.16 2.01 -11.21
CA ASP A 165 -25.07 1.30 -10.30
C ASP A 165 -24.30 0.41 -9.32
N LEU A 166 -23.24 -0.24 -9.78
CA LEU A 166 -22.34 -1.03 -8.92
C LEU A 166 -21.49 -0.16 -8.00
N ALA A 167 -21.04 1.02 -8.45
CA ALA A 167 -20.29 1.98 -7.65
C ALA A 167 -21.19 2.70 -6.62
N VAL A 168 -22.47 2.88 -6.94
CA VAL A 168 -23.54 3.39 -6.05
C VAL A 168 -24.20 2.23 -5.31
N SER A 169 -23.52 1.09 -5.10
CA SER A 169 -23.98 0.15 -4.08
C SER A 169 -24.33 0.94 -2.82
N PRO A 170 -25.55 0.77 -2.24
CA PRO A 170 -25.96 1.60 -1.15
C PRO A 170 -24.89 1.51 -0.08
N VAL A 171 -24.16 2.59 0.12
CA VAL A 171 -23.61 2.85 1.45
C VAL A 171 -24.85 2.70 2.32
N ALA A 172 -24.99 1.52 2.96
CA ALA A 172 -26.07 1.25 3.88
C ALA A 172 -26.20 2.51 4.69
N ALA A 173 -27.41 3.09 4.71
CA ALA A 173 -27.65 4.38 5.35
C ALA A 173 -26.99 4.29 6.73
N VAL A 174 -25.76 4.79 6.83
CA VAL A 174 -24.98 4.74 8.07
C VAL A 174 -25.78 5.60 9.00
N SER A 175 -26.44 4.98 9.96
CA SER A 175 -27.22 5.68 10.99
C SER A 175 -26.34 6.77 11.59
N LEU A 176 -26.94 7.92 11.91
CA LEU A 176 -26.22 9.01 12.57
C LEU A 176 -25.50 8.50 13.84
N SER A 177 -26.06 7.48 14.51
CA SER A 177 -25.45 6.79 15.66
C SER A 177 -24.21 5.98 15.26
N ASP A 178 -24.23 5.31 14.09
CA ASP A 178 -23.06 4.59 13.56
C ASP A 178 -21.97 5.55 13.06
N MET A 179 -22.38 6.72 12.55
CA MET A 179 -21.44 7.80 12.23
C MET A 179 -20.79 8.37 13.50
N MET A 180 -21.57 8.61 14.55
CA MET A 180 -21.04 9.09 15.83
C MET A 180 -20.19 8.03 16.53
N SER A 181 -20.56 6.76 16.50
CA SER A 181 -19.73 5.68 17.06
C SER A 181 -18.41 5.50 16.26
N LYS A 182 -18.47 5.62 14.93
CA LYS A 182 -17.28 5.62 14.07
C LYS A 182 -16.38 6.85 14.29
N LEU A 183 -16.96 8.02 14.56
CA LEU A 183 -16.20 9.23 14.91
C LEU A 183 -15.53 9.11 16.29
N GLN A 184 -16.14 8.39 17.23
CA GLN A 184 -15.55 8.14 18.56
C GLN A 184 -14.50 7.01 18.55
N THR A 185 -14.62 6.06 17.62
CA THR A 185 -13.69 4.90 17.51
C THR A 185 -12.64 5.07 16.42
N ASN A 186 -12.73 6.10 15.54
CA ASN A 186 -11.81 6.24 14.41
C ASN A 186 -10.44 6.75 14.87
N LYS A 187 -9.61 5.80 15.29
CA LYS A 187 -8.14 5.96 15.39
C LYS A 187 -7.46 5.86 14.01
N LEU A 188 -8.22 5.59 12.93
CA LEU A 188 -7.67 5.42 11.59
C LEU A 188 -7.20 6.76 11.02
N LYS A 189 -5.91 6.90 10.85
CA LYS A 189 -5.28 8.05 10.20
C LYS A 189 -5.18 7.79 8.70
N GLU A 190 -5.79 8.64 7.90
CA GLU A 190 -5.78 8.53 6.44
C GLU A 190 -4.76 9.53 5.85
N LEU A 191 -3.92 9.05 4.93
CA LEU A 191 -3.08 9.87 4.08
C LEU A 191 -3.80 10.09 2.74
N PRO A 192 -4.45 11.23 2.51
CA PRO A 192 -5.07 11.52 1.23
C PRO A 192 -4.00 11.76 0.17
N LEU A 193 -4.16 11.23 -1.04
CA LEU A 193 -3.24 11.47 -2.15
C LEU A 193 -3.96 11.45 -3.51
N ILE A 194 -3.39 12.15 -4.49
CA ILE A 194 -3.78 12.09 -5.89
C ILE A 194 -2.67 11.38 -6.66
N LEU A 195 -3.03 10.39 -7.46
CA LEU A 195 -2.11 9.59 -8.26
C LEU A 195 -2.31 9.86 -9.75
N LYS A 196 -1.23 10.22 -10.44
CA LYS A 196 -1.20 10.36 -11.90
C LYS A 196 -0.11 9.44 -12.44
N SER A 197 -0.46 8.61 -13.42
CA SER A 197 0.46 7.63 -14.01
C SER A 197 0.49 7.74 -15.54
N ASP A 198 1.53 7.17 -16.14
CA ASP A 198 1.68 7.11 -17.60
C ASP A 198 0.63 6.19 -18.24
N VAL A 199 0.35 5.06 -17.60
CA VAL A 199 -0.65 4.06 -18.02
C VAL A 199 -1.52 3.66 -16.84
N GLN A 200 -2.71 3.13 -17.13
CA GLN A 200 -3.67 2.75 -16.11
C GLN A 200 -3.16 1.58 -15.24
N GLY A 201 -2.50 0.59 -15.86
CA GLY A 201 -1.95 -0.56 -15.13
C GLY A 201 -0.91 -0.17 -14.08
N SER A 202 -0.09 0.86 -14.34
CA SER A 202 0.84 1.41 -13.33
C SER A 202 0.08 1.98 -12.13
N GLY A 203 -0.99 2.74 -12.38
CA GLY A 203 -1.84 3.30 -11.32
C GLY A 203 -2.49 2.22 -10.47
N GLU A 204 -3.07 1.20 -11.09
CA GLU A 204 -3.71 0.07 -10.40
C GLU A 204 -2.71 -0.74 -9.56
N ALA A 205 -1.50 -0.99 -10.09
CA ALA A 205 -0.44 -1.68 -9.35
C ALA A 205 0.00 -0.90 -8.10
N ILE A 206 0.11 0.42 -8.20
CA ILE A 206 0.44 1.29 -7.06
C ILE A 206 -0.68 1.24 -6.02
N ILE A 207 -1.95 1.42 -6.43
CA ILE A 207 -3.11 1.36 -5.53
C ILE A 207 -3.18 0.02 -4.82
N GLY A 208 -3.09 -1.09 -5.57
CA GLY A 208 -3.11 -2.44 -4.98
C GLY A 208 -1.95 -2.71 -3.99
N SER A 209 -0.80 -2.04 -4.18
CA SER A 209 0.32 -2.12 -3.23
C SER A 209 0.07 -1.27 -1.99
N LEU A 210 -0.52 -0.08 -2.14
CA LEU A 210 -0.91 0.79 -1.02
C LEU A 210 -1.99 0.14 -0.15
N ASP A 211 -2.96 -0.54 -0.76
CA ASP A 211 -4.01 -1.27 -0.04
C ASP A 211 -3.43 -2.42 0.80
N LYS A 212 -2.37 -3.08 0.32
CA LYS A 212 -1.66 -4.13 1.09
C LYS A 212 -0.86 -3.58 2.28
N MET A 213 -0.45 -2.31 2.23
CA MET A 213 0.24 -1.63 3.33
C MET A 213 -0.73 -1.05 4.37
N ALA A 214 -2.03 -1.02 4.07
CA ALA A 214 -3.04 -0.51 4.99
C ALA A 214 -3.12 -1.37 6.25
N THR A 215 -3.26 -0.69 7.39
CA THR A 215 -3.49 -1.30 8.70
C THR A 215 -4.75 -0.71 9.34
N ASP A 216 -5.15 -1.23 10.49
CA ASP A 216 -6.29 -0.71 11.24
C ASP A 216 -6.06 0.72 11.79
N GLU A 217 -4.79 1.19 11.82
CA GLU A 217 -4.42 2.50 12.35
C GLU A 217 -4.13 3.54 11.24
N VAL A 218 -3.56 3.10 10.11
CA VAL A 218 -3.15 4.00 9.02
C VAL A 218 -3.45 3.40 7.65
N ARG A 219 -3.87 4.24 6.71
CA ARG A 219 -4.00 3.86 5.30
C ARG A 219 -3.75 5.04 4.36
N ALA A 220 -3.28 4.76 3.15
CA ALA A 220 -3.29 5.70 2.06
C ALA A 220 -4.70 5.74 1.42
N ARG A 221 -5.25 6.94 1.21
CA ARG A 221 -6.53 7.14 0.55
C ARG A 221 -6.31 7.84 -0.79
N VAL A 222 -6.38 7.08 -1.87
CA VAL A 222 -6.31 7.64 -3.22
C VAL A 222 -7.63 8.33 -3.54
N ILE A 223 -7.63 9.67 -3.61
CA ILE A 223 -8.82 10.48 -3.90
C ILE A 223 -9.11 10.46 -5.40
N LEU A 224 -8.07 10.55 -6.20
CA LEU A 224 -8.15 10.49 -7.65
C LEU A 224 -6.97 9.68 -8.18
N SER A 225 -7.26 8.71 -9.04
CA SER A 225 -6.28 8.05 -9.90
C SER A 225 -6.59 8.41 -11.34
N GLY A 226 -5.58 8.83 -12.10
CA GLY A 226 -5.78 9.20 -13.51
C GLY A 226 -4.54 8.98 -14.36
N VAL A 227 -4.78 8.78 -15.66
CA VAL A 227 -3.73 8.57 -16.66
C VAL A 227 -3.36 9.90 -17.31
N GLY A 228 -2.08 10.07 -17.58
CA GLY A 228 -1.53 11.25 -18.26
C GLY A 228 -0.91 12.28 -17.33
N GLY A 229 -0.53 13.43 -17.90
CA GLY A 229 0.15 14.50 -17.16
C GLY A 229 -0.72 15.18 -16.09
N ILE A 230 -0.08 15.78 -15.11
CA ILE A 230 -0.76 16.52 -14.04
C ILE A 230 -1.24 17.87 -14.60
N THR A 231 -2.51 18.16 -14.36
CA THR A 231 -3.23 19.36 -14.84
C THR A 231 -3.54 20.33 -13.70
N GLU A 232 -4.00 21.54 -14.04
CA GLU A 232 -4.45 22.53 -13.06
C GLU A 232 -5.66 22.03 -12.24
N SER A 233 -6.56 21.25 -12.85
CA SER A 233 -7.70 20.66 -12.17
C SER A 233 -7.26 19.66 -11.08
N ASP A 234 -6.20 18.88 -11.35
CA ASP A 234 -5.63 17.96 -10.35
C ASP A 234 -5.06 18.73 -9.16
N VAL A 235 -4.37 19.87 -9.42
CA VAL A 235 -3.83 20.75 -8.37
C VAL A 235 -4.95 21.38 -7.53
N THR A 236 -6.02 21.84 -8.17
CA THR A 236 -7.17 22.42 -7.47
C THR A 236 -7.85 21.40 -6.57
N LEU A 237 -8.01 20.16 -7.04
CA LEU A 237 -8.55 19.05 -6.24
C LEU A 237 -7.63 18.70 -5.07
N ALA A 238 -6.30 18.63 -5.33
CA ALA A 238 -5.29 18.35 -4.33
C ALA A 238 -5.33 19.38 -3.18
N LYS A 239 -5.42 20.66 -3.51
CA LYS A 239 -5.58 21.74 -2.53
C LYS A 239 -6.85 21.57 -1.70
N GLY A 240 -7.99 21.33 -2.35
CA GLY A 240 -9.28 21.14 -1.65
C GLY A 240 -9.29 19.94 -0.72
N ALA A 241 -8.53 18.92 -1.05
CA ALA A 241 -8.41 17.68 -0.26
C ALA A 241 -7.23 17.68 0.74
N GLY A 242 -6.35 18.69 0.71
CA GLY A 242 -5.13 18.71 1.50
C GLY A 242 -4.17 17.56 1.16
N ALA A 243 -4.13 17.14 -0.10
CA ALA A 243 -3.45 15.95 -0.57
C ALA A 243 -2.23 16.31 -1.43
N PRO A 244 -1.08 15.60 -1.31
CA PRO A 244 0.00 15.68 -2.29
C PRO A 244 -0.41 15.00 -3.59
N ILE A 245 0.26 15.39 -4.69
CA ILE A 245 0.12 14.76 -6.00
C ILE A 245 1.34 13.89 -6.28
N ILE A 246 1.10 12.63 -6.59
CA ILE A 246 2.12 11.66 -6.99
C ILE A 246 2.06 11.50 -8.52
N GLY A 247 3.17 11.83 -9.18
CA GLY A 247 3.33 11.61 -10.63
C GLY A 247 4.27 10.44 -10.91
N PHE A 248 3.72 9.32 -11.40
CA PHE A 248 4.51 8.16 -11.80
C PHE A 248 4.75 8.17 -13.31
N ASN A 249 6.01 8.30 -13.73
CA ASN A 249 6.44 8.47 -15.12
C ASN A 249 5.79 9.64 -15.89
N VAL A 250 5.11 10.55 -15.19
CA VAL A 250 4.45 11.73 -15.79
C VAL A 250 5.01 13.02 -15.21
N ARG A 251 4.70 14.14 -15.85
CA ARG A 251 5.10 15.48 -15.41
C ARG A 251 3.90 16.41 -15.39
N ALA A 252 3.98 17.43 -14.55
CA ALA A 252 2.98 18.49 -14.53
C ALA A 252 3.17 19.44 -15.72
N SER A 253 2.06 19.97 -16.24
CA SER A 253 2.09 21.08 -17.18
C SER A 253 2.74 22.30 -16.54
N LYS A 254 3.18 23.29 -17.34
CA LYS A 254 3.78 24.52 -16.82
C LYS A 254 2.80 25.24 -15.88
N GLN A 255 1.55 25.40 -16.34
CA GLN A 255 0.48 26.04 -15.57
C GLN A 255 0.19 25.31 -14.26
N ALA A 256 0.13 23.96 -14.29
CA ALA A 256 -0.08 23.16 -13.09
C ALA A 256 1.06 23.32 -12.06
N ARG A 257 2.32 23.41 -12.50
CA ARG A 257 3.44 23.66 -11.59
C ARG A 257 3.37 25.03 -10.93
N GLU A 258 3.14 26.09 -11.75
CA GLU A 258 3.00 27.46 -11.24
C GLU A 258 1.82 27.58 -10.26
N LEU A 259 0.71 26.88 -10.55
CA LEU A 259 -0.44 26.81 -9.65
C LEU A 259 -0.10 26.07 -8.36
N ALA A 260 0.58 24.93 -8.43
CA ALA A 260 0.95 24.12 -7.27
C ALA A 260 1.88 24.89 -6.32
N GLU A 261 2.89 25.58 -6.86
CA GLU A 261 3.79 26.45 -6.10
C GLU A 261 3.03 27.58 -5.39
N ARG A 262 2.11 28.25 -6.10
CA ARG A 262 1.30 29.34 -5.54
C ARG A 262 0.35 28.85 -4.44
N GLU A 263 -0.24 27.68 -4.62
CA GLU A 263 -1.23 27.11 -3.71
C GLU A 263 -0.61 26.23 -2.60
N GLY A 264 0.71 26.02 -2.63
CA GLY A 264 1.43 25.20 -1.66
C GLY A 264 1.13 23.70 -1.76
N VAL A 265 0.77 23.21 -2.96
CA VAL A 265 0.51 21.79 -3.21
C VAL A 265 1.80 21.08 -3.57
N GLU A 266 2.17 20.05 -2.81
CA GLU A 266 3.35 19.25 -3.06
C GLU A 266 3.13 18.30 -4.24
N ILE A 267 4.06 18.28 -5.21
CA ILE A 267 4.08 17.34 -6.33
C ILE A 267 5.37 16.54 -6.25
N ARG A 268 5.25 15.21 -6.10
CA ARG A 268 6.37 14.27 -6.12
C ARG A 268 6.37 13.44 -7.40
N TYR A 269 7.55 13.20 -7.96
CA TYR A 269 7.74 12.47 -9.20
C TYR A 269 8.55 11.20 -8.97
N TYR A 270 8.06 10.08 -9.47
CA TYR A 270 8.74 8.78 -9.39
C TYR A 270 8.80 8.13 -10.77
N ALA A 271 9.87 7.37 -11.00
CA ALA A 271 10.05 6.53 -12.18
C ALA A 271 10.20 5.04 -11.80
N VAL A 272 10.44 4.74 -10.53
CA VAL A 272 10.55 3.40 -9.98
C VAL A 272 9.46 3.20 -8.93
N ILE A 273 8.68 2.13 -9.07
CA ILE A 273 7.53 1.89 -8.20
C ILE A 273 7.96 1.61 -6.75
N TYR A 274 9.10 0.97 -6.55
CA TYR A 274 9.61 0.66 -5.21
C TYR A 274 10.00 1.92 -4.43
N ASP A 275 10.64 2.88 -5.09
CA ASP A 275 11.02 4.16 -4.46
C ASP A 275 9.77 4.93 -3.99
N LEU A 276 8.70 4.91 -4.80
CA LEU A 276 7.42 5.50 -4.46
C LEU A 276 6.79 4.82 -3.23
N LEU A 277 6.78 3.47 -3.23
CA LEU A 277 6.19 2.70 -2.15
C LEU A 277 6.97 2.85 -0.84
N ASP A 278 8.31 2.87 -0.92
CA ASP A 278 9.18 3.05 0.25
C ASP A 278 8.99 4.44 0.88
N ASP A 279 8.91 5.50 0.06
CA ASP A 279 8.63 6.85 0.56
C ASP A 279 7.25 6.94 1.23
N LEU A 280 6.21 6.38 0.61
CA LEU A 280 4.86 6.38 1.20
C LEU A 280 4.79 5.50 2.46
N LYS A 281 5.50 4.38 2.50
CA LYS A 281 5.66 3.55 3.69
C LYS A 281 6.30 4.35 4.84
N GLY A 282 7.32 5.14 4.54
CA GLY A 282 7.95 6.05 5.49
C GLY A 282 6.97 7.08 6.07
N VAL A 283 6.17 7.71 5.19
CA VAL A 283 5.14 8.69 5.61
C VAL A 283 4.04 8.03 6.46
N LEU A 284 3.53 6.87 6.04
CA LEU A 284 2.51 6.11 6.79
C LEU A 284 3.04 5.64 8.15
N SER A 285 4.31 5.20 8.21
CA SER A 285 4.97 4.83 9.47
C SER A 285 5.05 6.01 10.43
N GLY A 286 5.35 7.21 9.93
CA GLY A 286 5.33 8.44 10.73
C GLY A 286 3.95 8.84 11.27
N LEU A 287 2.87 8.33 10.67
CA LEU A 287 1.50 8.52 11.15
C LEU A 287 1.10 7.52 12.24
N LEU A 288 1.80 6.39 12.41
CA LEU A 288 1.51 5.44 13.48
C LEU A 288 1.65 6.08 14.85
N SER A 289 0.84 5.63 15.77
CA SER A 289 0.99 6.04 17.17
C SER A 289 2.20 5.34 17.78
N PRO A 290 3.09 6.05 18.47
CA PRO A 290 4.26 5.42 19.10
C PRO A 290 3.83 4.37 20.12
N ILE A 291 4.60 3.30 20.23
CA ILE A 291 4.42 2.30 21.27
C ILE A 291 5.22 2.74 22.49
N GLN A 292 4.57 2.69 23.66
CA GLN A 292 5.28 2.83 24.94
C GLN A 292 5.96 1.51 25.25
N ARG A 293 7.28 1.53 25.30
CA ARG A 293 8.11 0.40 25.68
C ARG A 293 8.53 0.58 27.14
N GLU A 294 8.18 -0.40 27.96
CA GLU A 294 8.67 -0.46 29.34
C GLU A 294 10.08 -1.06 29.34
N THR A 295 11.04 -0.31 29.88
CA THR A 295 12.39 -0.82 30.14
C THR A 295 12.52 -1.01 31.64
N PHE A 296 12.64 -2.25 32.07
CA PHE A 296 12.82 -2.61 33.49
C PHE A 296 14.10 -1.97 34.01
N LEU A 297 14.01 -1.35 35.21
CA LEU A 297 15.14 -0.73 35.90
C LEU A 297 15.54 -1.53 37.15
N GLY A 298 14.57 -1.91 37.97
CA GLY A 298 14.85 -2.65 39.17
C GLY A 298 13.61 -2.83 40.06
N ASN A 299 13.75 -3.69 41.04
CA ASN A 299 12.72 -4.02 42.04
C ASN A 299 13.15 -3.58 43.43
N ALA A 300 12.17 -3.16 44.25
CA ALA A 300 12.37 -2.88 45.65
C ALA A 300 11.22 -3.45 46.50
N GLU A 301 11.54 -4.02 47.64
CA GLU A 301 10.58 -4.55 48.61
C GLU A 301 10.35 -3.56 49.76
N VAL A 302 9.08 -3.35 50.11
CA VAL A 302 8.70 -2.47 51.21
C VAL A 302 8.92 -3.18 52.55
N LEU A 303 9.89 -2.71 53.33
CA LEU A 303 10.21 -3.25 54.66
C LEU A 303 9.43 -2.56 55.78
N GLN A 304 9.22 -1.24 55.68
CA GLN A 304 8.51 -0.43 56.67
C GLN A 304 7.74 0.71 55.98
N VAL A 305 6.68 1.18 56.62
CA VAL A 305 5.90 2.33 56.15
C VAL A 305 5.89 3.41 57.24
N PHE A 306 6.26 4.63 56.89
CA PHE A 306 6.31 5.79 57.79
C PHE A 306 5.23 6.78 57.35
N ASP A 307 4.44 7.25 58.34
CA ASP A 307 3.43 8.29 58.10
C ASP A 307 4.00 9.64 58.60
N ILE A 308 4.23 10.56 57.66
CA ILE A 308 4.80 11.87 57.93
C ILE A 308 3.76 12.96 57.63
N SER A 309 3.33 13.67 58.67
CA SER A 309 2.20 14.62 58.64
C SER A 309 2.26 15.71 57.54
N LYS A 310 3.43 15.98 56.95
CA LYS A 310 3.60 17.00 55.86
C LYS A 310 3.80 16.44 54.47
N VAL A 311 4.13 15.14 54.34
CA VAL A 311 4.54 14.52 53.07
C VAL A 311 3.64 13.34 52.69
N GLY A 312 2.94 12.76 53.67
CA GLY A 312 2.16 11.54 53.53
C GLY A 312 2.98 10.28 53.84
N ARG A 313 2.56 9.14 53.31
CA ARG A 313 3.24 7.87 53.59
C ARG A 313 4.51 7.73 52.76
N ILE A 314 5.58 7.34 53.45
CA ILE A 314 6.88 7.02 52.84
C ILE A 314 7.17 5.54 53.07
N ALA A 315 7.50 4.84 52.03
CA ALA A 315 7.93 3.45 52.08
C ALA A 315 9.44 3.36 52.33
N GLY A 316 9.83 2.71 53.43
CA GLY A 316 11.21 2.27 53.63
C GLY A 316 11.41 0.94 52.88
N CYS A 317 12.19 0.97 51.83
CA CYS A 317 12.35 -0.16 50.91
C CYS A 317 13.80 -0.62 50.84
N ARG A 318 13.99 -1.89 50.48
CA ARG A 318 15.29 -2.44 50.06
C ARG A 318 15.23 -2.78 48.57
N VAL A 319 16.20 -2.30 47.80
CA VAL A 319 16.34 -2.68 46.40
C VAL A 319 16.78 -4.13 46.30
N THR A 320 15.97 -4.97 45.73
CA THR A 320 16.19 -6.43 45.57
C THR A 320 16.86 -6.78 44.28
N GLU A 321 16.65 -5.97 43.25
CA GLU A 321 17.18 -6.20 41.90
C GLU A 321 17.37 -4.87 41.15
N GLY A 322 18.43 -4.77 40.35
CA GLY A 322 18.67 -3.64 39.43
C GLY A 322 18.94 -2.30 40.16
N VAL A 323 18.32 -1.25 39.68
CA VAL A 323 18.50 0.14 40.16
C VAL A 323 17.16 0.85 40.21
N VAL A 324 16.90 1.56 41.28
CA VAL A 324 15.73 2.44 41.43
C VAL A 324 16.16 3.89 41.19
N ARG A 325 15.43 4.63 40.35
CA ARG A 325 15.72 6.03 40.00
C ARG A 325 14.59 6.97 40.39
N ARG A 326 14.93 8.13 40.90
CA ARG A 326 13.96 9.20 41.15
C ARG A 326 13.32 9.65 39.80
N GLY A 327 12.00 9.79 39.80
CA GLY A 327 11.24 10.16 38.60
C GLY A 327 10.87 8.97 37.67
N ALA A 328 11.38 7.77 37.97
CA ALA A 328 10.99 6.56 37.25
C ALA A 328 9.50 6.25 37.45
N ARG A 329 8.93 5.55 36.47
CA ARG A 329 7.60 4.97 36.63
C ARG A 329 7.68 3.76 37.55
N VAL A 330 6.62 3.55 38.30
CA VAL A 330 6.56 2.45 39.27
C VAL A 330 5.24 1.74 39.18
N ARG A 331 5.29 0.43 39.35
CA ARG A 331 4.15 -0.47 39.54
C ARG A 331 4.28 -1.07 40.95
N ILE A 332 3.18 -1.16 41.66
CA ILE A 332 3.17 -1.75 43.01
C ILE A 332 2.37 -3.04 42.94
N VAL A 333 3.01 -4.12 43.36
CA VAL A 333 2.44 -5.48 43.34
C VAL A 333 2.32 -5.94 44.80
N ARG A 334 1.15 -6.45 45.19
CA ARG A 334 0.85 -6.98 46.52
C ARG A 334 0.26 -8.37 46.36
N ASP A 335 0.87 -9.37 46.98
CA ASP A 335 0.42 -10.78 46.88
C ASP A 335 0.15 -11.21 45.44
N ASP A 336 1.08 -10.93 44.55
CA ASP A 336 1.03 -11.17 43.10
C ASP A 336 -0.09 -10.41 42.36
N VAL A 337 -0.74 -9.43 42.99
CA VAL A 337 -1.77 -8.59 42.39
C VAL A 337 -1.27 -7.15 42.22
N VAL A 338 -1.43 -6.58 41.04
CA VAL A 338 -1.08 -5.18 40.77
C VAL A 338 -2.08 -4.25 41.47
N VAL A 339 -1.61 -3.49 42.45
CA VAL A 339 -2.40 -2.52 43.24
C VAL A 339 -2.29 -1.11 42.64
N LEU A 340 -1.15 -0.80 42.04
CA LEU A 340 -0.91 0.44 41.30
C LEU A 340 -0.21 0.08 39.97
N GLU A 341 -0.88 0.28 38.87
CA GLU A 341 -0.36 -0.06 37.53
C GLU A 341 0.69 0.96 37.06
N LEU A 342 0.42 2.25 37.27
CA LEU A 342 1.28 3.33 36.79
C LEU A 342 1.37 4.45 37.82
N GLY A 343 2.45 4.50 38.58
CA GLY A 343 2.80 5.58 39.52
C GLY A 343 4.06 6.32 39.06
N THR A 344 4.42 7.36 39.81
CA THR A 344 5.69 8.06 39.65
C THR A 344 6.41 8.12 40.97
N LEU A 345 7.68 7.72 41.00
CA LEU A 345 8.54 7.85 42.17
C LEU A 345 8.96 9.31 42.33
N GLN A 346 8.24 10.03 43.17
CA GLN A 346 8.45 11.48 43.34
C GLN A 346 9.73 11.79 44.12
N THR A 347 9.95 11.07 45.23
CA THR A 347 11.11 11.30 46.10
C THR A 347 11.82 9.98 46.37
N LEU A 348 13.14 10.00 46.26
CA LEU A 348 14.02 8.88 46.59
C LEU A 348 15.09 9.39 47.55
N LYS A 349 15.11 8.85 48.78
CA LYS A 349 16.06 9.26 49.84
C LYS A 349 16.87 8.07 50.33
N ARG A 350 18.13 8.34 50.66
CA ARG A 350 18.96 7.40 51.40
C ARG A 350 19.43 8.08 52.68
N PHE A 351 19.04 7.49 53.82
CA PHE A 351 19.11 8.16 55.14
C PHE A 351 18.32 9.47 55.15
N LYS A 352 18.98 10.62 55.13
CA LYS A 352 18.33 11.95 55.10
C LYS A 352 18.53 12.70 53.79
N ASP A 353 19.36 12.19 52.89
CA ASP A 353 19.77 12.86 51.67
C ASP A 353 18.92 12.42 50.48
N ASP A 354 18.55 13.39 49.65
CA ASP A 354 17.90 13.11 48.35
C ASP A 354 18.94 12.55 47.38
N VAL A 355 18.64 11.41 46.80
CA VAL A 355 19.52 10.72 45.84
C VAL A 355 18.82 10.55 44.47
N ALA A 356 19.61 10.52 43.43
CA ALA A 356 19.09 10.31 42.05
C ALA A 356 18.78 8.83 41.77
N GLU A 357 19.62 7.93 42.34
CA GLU A 357 19.48 6.48 42.16
C GLU A 357 19.97 5.68 43.39
N VAL A 358 19.42 4.48 43.51
CA VAL A 358 19.84 3.50 44.55
C VAL A 358 19.94 2.12 43.87
N THR A 359 21.09 1.46 44.11
CA THR A 359 21.40 0.15 43.54
C THR A 359 20.98 -1.00 44.44
N ASN A 360 20.98 -2.21 43.85
CA ASN A 360 20.65 -3.45 44.55
C ASN A 360 21.39 -3.60 45.92
N GLY A 361 20.68 -4.12 46.93
CA GLY A 361 21.17 -4.39 48.27
C GLY A 361 21.10 -3.21 49.24
N TYR A 362 20.82 -2.01 48.78
CA TYR A 362 20.72 -0.82 49.64
C TYR A 362 19.28 -0.48 50.03
N GLU A 363 19.13 0.12 51.20
CA GLU A 363 17.87 0.63 51.71
C GLU A 363 17.64 2.09 51.31
N CYS A 364 16.40 2.43 51.03
CA CYS A 364 15.99 3.77 50.65
C CYS A 364 14.57 4.10 51.10
N GLY A 365 14.25 5.37 51.19
CA GLY A 365 12.91 5.89 51.39
C GLY A 365 12.28 6.33 50.09
N MET A 366 11.10 5.83 49.78
CA MET A 366 10.37 6.13 48.54
C MET A 366 9.05 6.81 48.85
N HIS A 367 8.73 7.87 48.07
CA HIS A 367 7.43 8.51 48.11
C HIS A 367 6.83 8.55 46.69
N PHE A 368 5.58 8.15 46.59
CA PHE A 368 4.86 8.03 45.31
C PHE A 368 3.85 9.15 45.16
N GLN A 369 3.76 9.69 43.98
CA GLN A 369 2.79 10.74 43.67
C GLN A 369 1.38 10.19 43.65
N GLY A 370 0.49 10.70 44.49
CA GLY A 370 -0.95 10.37 44.44
C GLY A 370 -1.33 9.00 45.01
N PHE A 371 -0.39 8.20 45.54
CA PHE A 371 -0.67 6.89 46.11
C PHE A 371 -0.23 6.79 47.58
N GLN A 372 -1.17 6.42 48.45
CA GLN A 372 -0.98 6.37 49.90
C GLN A 372 -1.23 4.98 50.53
N ASP A 373 -1.80 4.02 49.75
CA ASP A 373 -2.10 2.67 50.29
C ASP A 373 -0.93 1.70 50.16
N ILE A 374 0.24 2.10 50.69
CA ILE A 374 1.45 1.28 50.71
C ILE A 374 1.44 0.42 51.96
N LYS A 375 1.82 -0.86 51.85
CA LYS A 375 1.94 -1.82 52.96
C LYS A 375 3.29 -2.50 52.97
N VAL A 376 3.66 -3.03 54.11
CA VAL A 376 4.87 -3.86 54.28
C VAL A 376 4.68 -5.14 53.46
N GLY A 377 5.70 -5.54 52.73
CA GLY A 377 5.69 -6.67 51.81
C GLY A 377 5.29 -6.35 50.38
N ASP A 378 4.86 -5.09 50.08
CA ASP A 378 4.62 -4.68 48.69
C ASP A 378 5.92 -4.74 47.88
N LEU A 379 5.84 -5.24 46.64
CA LEU A 379 6.93 -5.20 45.68
C LEU A 379 6.75 -3.99 44.75
N ILE A 380 7.79 -3.17 44.63
CA ILE A 380 7.80 -1.98 43.78
C ILE A 380 8.67 -2.28 42.56
N GLU A 381 8.06 -2.37 41.42
CA GLU A 381 8.75 -2.50 40.12
C GLU A 381 9.00 -1.11 39.55
N CYS A 382 10.26 -0.78 39.32
CA CYS A 382 10.66 0.47 38.66
C CYS A 382 10.99 0.24 37.20
N PHE A 383 10.45 1.07 36.35
CA PHE A 383 10.68 0.99 34.91
C PHE A 383 10.73 2.37 34.26
N ASN A 384 11.33 2.44 33.07
CA ASN A 384 11.33 3.63 32.25
C ASN A 384 10.35 3.43 31.10
N LEU A 385 9.57 4.46 30.75
CA LEU A 385 8.70 4.45 29.60
C LEU A 385 9.38 5.21 28.46
N GLU A 386 9.70 4.53 27.40
CA GLU A 386 10.24 5.11 26.20
C GLU A 386 9.20 5.03 25.07
N GLU A 387 8.95 6.16 24.41
CA GLU A 387 8.15 6.18 23.22
C GLU A 387 9.00 5.74 22.03
N VAL A 388 8.69 4.58 21.46
CA VAL A 388 9.39 4.03 20.30
C VAL A 388 8.52 4.23 19.08
N ALA A 389 9.09 4.89 18.05
CA ALA A 389 8.45 5.03 16.76
C ALA A 389 8.25 3.65 16.11
N ARG A 390 7.05 3.42 15.57
CA ARG A 390 6.72 2.19 14.83
C ARG A 390 7.02 2.37 13.35
N THR A 391 7.44 1.30 12.70
CA THR A 391 7.55 1.20 11.24
C THR A 391 6.57 0.15 10.75
N LEU A 392 6.02 0.38 9.56
CA LEU A 392 5.28 -0.65 8.83
C LEU A 392 6.29 -1.69 8.30
N ASP A 393 6.00 -2.96 8.44
CA ASP A 393 6.82 -4.06 7.92
C ASP A 393 6.60 -4.28 6.41
#